data_d134ef20f8601bd10a654afe4875d983
#
_entry.id   d134ef20f8601bd10a654afe4875d983
#
_cell.length_a   1.000
_cell.length_b   1.000
_cell.length_c   1.000
_cell.angle_alpha   90.00
_cell.angle_beta   90.00
_cell.angle_gamma   90.00
#
_symmetry.space_group_name_H-M   'P 1'
#
loop_
_entity.id
_entity.type
_entity.pdbx_description
1 polymer ?
#
loop_
_entity_poly.entity_id
_entity_poly.type
_entity_poly.pdbx_seq_one_letter_code
_entity_poly.pdbx_strand_id
1 'polypeptide(L)'
;MSTDGLYLLGSLAMWMAISYFISRHELVLEEFSDEANNQESADFVTETNVDENSLASKIEYYFNEEKAFLNSRLKLSDVARAVGSNRSYVSNYFNKELGSTFFDYVNGLRVEYACELLLSTDDSIDSVAMRSGFNSPSTFYRVFQQVKGCTPANFRAG
;
A
#
# COMPACT_ATOMS: atom_id res chain seq x y z
N MET A 1 -17.20 -38.52 -32.68
CA MET A 1 -17.14 -37.59 -31.52
C MET A 1 -16.99 -36.22 -32.12
N SER A 2 -18.02 -35.39 -32.03
CA SER A 2 -18.09 -34.10 -32.71
C SER A 2 -17.17 -33.07 -32.08
N THR A 3 -16.48 -32.33 -32.91
CA THR A 3 -15.58 -31.23 -32.55
C THR A 3 -16.25 -30.14 -31.71
N ASP A 4 -17.59 -30.07 -31.76
CA ASP A 4 -18.41 -29.08 -31.06
C ASP A 4 -18.36 -29.24 -29.51
N GLY A 5 -18.20 -30.49 -29.02
CA GLY A 5 -18.07 -30.75 -27.58
C GLY A 5 -16.78 -30.22 -26.96
N LEU A 6 -15.70 -30.20 -27.75
CA LEU A 6 -14.38 -29.73 -27.28
C LEU A 6 -14.34 -28.19 -27.13
N TYR A 7 -15.03 -27.49 -28.05
CA TYR A 7 -15.16 -26.02 -27.98
C TYR A 7 -16.04 -25.57 -26.82
N LEU A 8 -17.11 -26.32 -26.50
CA LEU A 8 -17.97 -26.01 -25.33
C LEU A 8 -17.25 -26.20 -24.00
N LEU A 9 -16.44 -27.26 -23.89
CA LEU A 9 -15.62 -27.48 -22.66
C LEU A 9 -14.52 -26.44 -22.50
N GLY A 10 -13.86 -26.04 -23.59
CA GLY A 10 -12.86 -24.94 -23.55
C GLY A 10 -13.46 -23.60 -23.21
N SER A 11 -14.64 -23.29 -23.72
CA SER A 11 -15.37 -22.07 -23.42
C SER A 11 -15.81 -22.01 -21.95
N LEU A 12 -16.33 -23.12 -21.40
CA LEU A 12 -16.71 -23.19 -19.97
C LEU A 12 -15.51 -23.06 -19.04
N ALA A 13 -14.37 -23.67 -19.37
CA ALA A 13 -13.15 -23.53 -18.57
C ALA A 13 -12.61 -22.09 -18.58
N MET A 14 -12.69 -21.42 -19.74
CA MET A 14 -12.29 -20.01 -19.86
C MET A 14 -13.22 -19.08 -19.08
N TRP A 15 -14.53 -19.32 -19.11
CA TRP A 15 -15.51 -18.56 -18.34
C TRP A 15 -15.34 -18.78 -16.81
N MET A 16 -15.04 -20.01 -16.39
CA MET A 16 -14.74 -20.28 -14.98
C MET A 16 -13.43 -19.63 -14.53
N ALA A 17 -12.40 -19.60 -15.38
CA ALA A 17 -11.14 -18.93 -15.07
C ALA A 17 -11.32 -17.40 -14.99
N ILE A 18 -12.10 -16.82 -15.90
CA ILE A 18 -12.43 -15.38 -15.88
C ILE A 18 -13.29 -15.04 -14.66
N SER A 19 -14.30 -15.85 -14.34
CA SER A 19 -15.14 -15.68 -13.16
C SER A 19 -14.35 -15.81 -11.85
N TYR A 20 -13.44 -16.78 -11.77
CA TYR A 20 -12.52 -16.94 -10.65
C TYR A 20 -11.54 -15.75 -10.51
N PHE A 21 -11.04 -15.26 -11.64
CA PHE A 21 -10.13 -14.10 -11.65
C PHE A 21 -10.86 -12.82 -11.24
N ILE A 22 -12.10 -12.62 -11.72
CA ILE A 22 -12.96 -11.48 -11.34
C ILE A 22 -13.32 -11.56 -9.85
N SER A 23 -13.76 -12.72 -9.37
CA SER A 23 -14.10 -12.94 -7.94
C SER A 23 -12.90 -12.73 -7.03
N ARG A 24 -11.71 -13.10 -7.49
CA ARG A 24 -10.48 -12.85 -6.72
C ARG A 24 -10.04 -11.39 -6.76
N HIS A 25 -10.37 -10.69 -7.85
CA HIS A 25 -10.17 -9.24 -7.96
C HIS A 25 -11.15 -8.45 -7.09
N GLU A 26 -12.38 -8.95 -6.91
CA GLU A 26 -13.38 -8.33 -6.02
C GLU A 26 -12.98 -8.44 -4.55
N LEU A 27 -12.36 -9.55 -4.11
CA LEU A 27 -11.83 -9.68 -2.75
C LEU A 27 -10.67 -8.71 -2.46
N VAL A 28 -9.93 -8.29 -3.49
CA VAL A 28 -8.90 -7.25 -3.37
C VAL A 28 -9.54 -5.86 -3.40
N LEU A 29 -10.66 -5.70 -4.09
CA LEU A 29 -11.40 -4.43 -4.17
C LEU A 29 -12.28 -4.19 -2.94
N GLU A 30 -12.75 -5.23 -2.23
CA GLU A 30 -13.47 -5.06 -0.95
C GLU A 30 -12.56 -4.48 0.15
N GLU A 31 -11.28 -4.85 0.16
CA GLU A 31 -10.30 -4.23 1.06
C GLU A 31 -10.01 -2.76 0.69
N PHE A 32 -10.30 -2.38 -0.57
CA PHE A 32 -10.21 -1.00 -1.06
C PHE A 32 -11.55 -0.24 -1.03
N SER A 33 -12.71 -0.93 -1.02
CA SER A 33 -14.03 -0.28 -1.06
C SER A 33 -14.50 0.23 0.29
N ASP A 34 -13.99 -0.28 1.41
CA ASP A 34 -14.22 0.33 2.73
C ASP A 34 -13.59 1.74 2.82
N GLU A 35 -12.66 2.08 1.93
CA GLU A 35 -12.14 3.44 1.80
C GLU A 35 -12.99 4.33 0.87
N ALA A 36 -13.76 3.77 -0.06
CA ALA A 36 -14.53 4.55 -1.03
C ALA A 36 -15.94 4.93 -0.56
N ASN A 37 -16.51 4.24 0.43
CA ASN A 37 -17.90 4.39 0.83
C ASN A 37 -18.15 5.35 2.02
N ASN A 38 -17.16 6.19 2.36
CA ASN A 38 -17.32 7.29 3.33
C ASN A 38 -17.38 8.65 2.65
N GLN A 39 -18.03 8.69 1.47
CA GLN A 39 -18.15 9.91 0.66
C GLN A 39 -19.57 10.51 0.76
N GLU A 40 -20.11 10.64 1.97
CA GLU A 40 -21.32 11.44 2.18
C GLU A 40 -21.29 12.09 3.56
N SER A 41 -20.55 13.17 3.66
CA SER A 41 -20.82 14.38 4.45
C SER A 41 -19.59 15.31 4.36
N ALA A 42 -19.53 16.05 3.28
CA ALA A 42 -18.54 17.11 3.14
C ALA A 42 -19.23 18.31 2.49
N ASP A 43 -19.87 19.10 3.25
CA ASP A 43 -20.01 20.52 2.96
C ASP A 43 -19.54 21.29 4.18
N PHE A 44 -18.27 21.56 4.21
CA PHE A 44 -17.73 22.77 4.79
C PHE A 44 -16.40 23.11 4.07
N VAL A 45 -16.56 23.72 2.91
CA VAL A 45 -15.44 24.38 2.21
C VAL A 45 -15.13 25.65 2.99
N THR A 46 -14.18 25.54 3.91
CA THR A 46 -13.40 26.72 4.27
C THR A 46 -12.15 26.64 3.40
N GLU A 47 -12.07 27.53 2.40
CA GLU A 47 -10.82 27.88 1.72
C GLU A 47 -9.84 28.41 2.76
N THR A 48 -9.19 27.51 3.47
CA THR A 48 -7.94 27.83 4.13
C THR A 48 -6.86 27.56 3.09
N ASN A 49 -6.18 28.60 2.65
CA ASN A 49 -4.88 28.51 2.01
C ASN A 49 -3.97 27.70 2.94
N VAL A 50 -4.00 26.38 2.82
CA VAL A 50 -3.03 25.51 3.45
C VAL A 50 -1.76 25.78 2.67
N ASP A 51 -0.81 26.47 3.31
CA ASP A 51 0.51 26.66 2.77
C ASP A 51 1.07 25.27 2.43
N GLU A 52 1.19 24.95 1.13
CA GLU A 52 1.63 23.64 0.65
C GLU A 52 2.98 23.25 1.25
N ASN A 53 3.87 24.21 1.47
CA ASN A 53 5.12 24.01 2.20
C ASN A 53 4.89 23.58 3.66
N SER A 54 3.86 24.07 4.31
CA SER A 54 3.49 23.68 5.68
C SER A 54 2.94 22.23 5.73
N LEU A 55 2.18 21.80 4.71
CA LEU A 55 1.65 20.44 4.64
C LEU A 55 2.78 19.43 4.38
N ALA A 56 3.65 19.72 3.41
CA ALA A 56 4.81 18.89 3.10
C ALA A 56 5.69 18.67 4.35
N SER A 57 6.08 19.75 5.03
CA SER A 57 6.92 19.67 6.23
C SER A 57 6.28 18.87 7.37
N LYS A 58 4.95 18.96 7.54
CA LYS A 58 4.22 18.18 8.54
C LYS A 58 4.15 16.70 8.18
N ILE A 59 3.95 16.38 6.89
CA ILE A 59 3.96 15.00 6.41
C ILE A 59 5.36 14.40 6.57
N GLU A 60 6.41 15.11 6.18
CA GLU A 60 7.80 14.67 6.34
C GLU A 60 8.13 14.42 7.81
N TYR A 61 7.77 15.34 8.71
CA TYR A 61 7.97 15.17 10.15
C TYR A 61 7.28 13.90 10.67
N TYR A 62 6.02 13.70 10.30
CA TYR A 62 5.22 12.56 10.74
C TYR A 62 5.80 11.21 10.29
N PHE A 63 6.39 11.16 9.11
CA PHE A 63 7.02 9.94 8.62
C PHE A 63 8.47 9.77 9.09
N ASN A 64 9.27 10.82 9.16
CA ASN A 64 10.69 10.73 9.50
C ASN A 64 10.91 10.65 11.02
N GLU A 65 10.27 11.52 11.78
CA GLU A 65 10.50 11.62 13.23
C GLU A 65 9.59 10.66 14.01
N GLU A 66 8.31 10.62 13.69
CA GLU A 66 7.37 9.73 14.40
C GLU A 66 7.38 8.30 13.85
N LYS A 67 8.02 8.07 12.69
CA LYS A 67 8.08 6.77 12.00
C LYS A 67 6.71 6.12 11.86
N ALA A 68 5.71 6.92 11.51
CA ALA A 68 4.33 6.48 11.43
C ALA A 68 4.12 5.27 10.50
N PHE A 69 5.00 5.09 9.51
CA PHE A 69 4.97 3.95 8.59
C PHE A 69 5.14 2.59 9.28
N LEU A 70 5.67 2.55 10.51
CA LEU A 70 5.80 1.31 11.29
C LEU A 70 4.45 0.81 11.84
N ASN A 71 3.42 1.67 11.86
CA ASN A 71 2.07 1.22 12.17
C ASN A 71 1.52 0.42 10.98
N SER A 72 1.35 -0.89 11.15
CA SER A 72 0.86 -1.80 10.11
C SER A 72 -0.56 -1.49 9.62
N ARG A 73 -1.35 -0.75 10.41
CA ARG A 73 -2.73 -0.34 10.10
C ARG A 73 -2.86 1.13 9.72
N LEU A 74 -1.74 1.80 9.40
CA LEU A 74 -1.74 3.22 9.03
C LEU A 74 -2.63 3.46 7.80
N LYS A 75 -3.56 4.40 7.93
CA LYS A 75 -4.45 4.84 6.86
C LYS A 75 -4.15 6.28 6.47
N LEU A 76 -4.52 6.66 5.25
CA LEU A 76 -4.42 8.04 4.76
C LEU A 76 -5.20 9.03 5.66
N SER A 77 -6.33 8.58 6.23
CA SER A 77 -7.12 9.37 7.18
C SER A 77 -6.37 9.67 8.48
N ASP A 78 -5.48 8.77 8.91
CA ASP A 78 -4.69 8.98 10.12
C ASP A 78 -3.62 10.04 9.87
N VAL A 79 -2.99 9.99 8.70
CA VAL A 79 -2.05 11.04 8.26
C VAL A 79 -2.75 12.39 8.18
N ALA A 80 -3.91 12.46 7.51
CA ALA A 80 -4.67 13.70 7.38
C ALA A 80 -5.02 14.32 8.74
N ARG A 81 -5.42 13.49 9.70
CA ARG A 81 -5.69 13.92 11.07
C ARG A 81 -4.43 14.43 11.78
N ALA A 82 -3.33 13.70 11.66
CA ALA A 82 -2.06 14.05 12.32
C ALA A 82 -1.50 15.39 11.82
N VAL A 83 -1.59 15.65 10.50
CA VAL A 83 -1.07 16.89 9.91
C VAL A 83 -2.07 18.06 9.94
N GLY A 84 -3.28 17.84 10.49
CA GLY A 84 -4.33 18.87 10.57
C GLY A 84 -4.88 19.28 9.20
N SER A 85 -5.05 18.30 8.29
CA SER A 85 -5.55 18.50 6.94
C SER A 85 -6.70 17.54 6.63
N ASN A 86 -7.25 17.57 5.44
CA ASN A 86 -8.24 16.60 5.01
C ASN A 86 -7.62 15.53 4.08
N ARG A 87 -8.33 14.40 3.94
CA ARG A 87 -7.90 13.26 3.14
C ARG A 87 -7.61 13.63 1.68
N SER A 88 -8.41 14.50 1.08
CA SER A 88 -8.28 14.88 -0.33
C SER A 88 -7.00 15.67 -0.56
N TYR A 89 -6.65 16.61 0.30
CA TYR A 89 -5.40 17.38 0.20
C TYR A 89 -4.18 16.47 0.39
N VAL A 90 -4.19 15.59 1.39
CA VAL A 90 -3.09 14.65 1.61
C VAL A 90 -2.95 13.66 0.44
N SER A 91 -4.07 13.15 -0.09
CA SER A 91 -4.04 12.29 -1.29
C SER A 91 -3.46 13.01 -2.51
N ASN A 92 -3.86 14.27 -2.73
CA ASN A 92 -3.33 15.09 -3.81
C ASN A 92 -1.82 15.34 -3.65
N TYR A 93 -1.35 15.57 -2.44
CA TYR A 93 0.08 15.71 -2.15
C TYR A 93 0.86 14.48 -2.61
N PHE A 94 0.48 13.28 -2.19
CA PHE A 94 1.17 12.07 -2.63
C PHE A 94 1.11 11.89 -4.15
N ASN A 95 -0.06 12.04 -4.75
CA ASN A 95 -0.24 11.77 -6.18
C ASN A 95 0.37 12.83 -7.09
N LYS A 96 0.28 14.10 -6.75
CA LYS A 96 0.72 15.20 -7.61
C LYS A 96 2.13 15.67 -7.30
N GLU A 97 2.46 15.85 -6.02
CA GLU A 97 3.77 16.39 -5.64
C GLU A 97 4.83 15.28 -5.58
N LEU A 98 4.49 14.12 -5.00
CA LEU A 98 5.43 12.99 -4.88
C LEU A 98 5.33 12.00 -6.06
N GLY A 99 4.33 12.13 -6.94
CA GLY A 99 4.13 11.23 -8.08
C GLY A 99 3.92 9.76 -7.69
N SER A 100 3.43 9.51 -6.48
CA SER A 100 3.30 8.18 -5.89
C SER A 100 1.97 8.04 -5.18
N THR A 101 1.45 6.82 -5.07
CA THR A 101 0.31 6.59 -4.17
C THR A 101 0.76 6.61 -2.72
N PHE A 102 -0.15 6.89 -1.79
CA PHE A 102 0.11 6.79 -0.36
C PHE A 102 0.68 5.41 0.04
N PHE A 103 0.11 4.34 -0.51
CA PHE A 103 0.55 2.99 -0.20
C PHE A 103 1.95 2.68 -0.73
N ASP A 104 2.27 3.15 -1.93
CA ASP A 104 3.60 2.95 -2.51
C ASP A 104 4.65 3.72 -1.72
N TYR A 105 4.34 4.95 -1.32
CA TYR A 105 5.22 5.76 -0.46
C TYR A 105 5.48 5.09 0.89
N VAL A 106 4.44 4.68 1.60
CA VAL A 106 4.57 3.99 2.90
C VAL A 106 5.33 2.68 2.76
N ASN A 107 5.01 1.89 1.73
CA ASN A 107 5.70 0.64 1.47
C ASN A 107 7.18 0.86 1.12
N GLY A 108 7.52 1.91 0.39
CA GLY A 108 8.90 2.31 0.15
C GLY A 108 9.67 2.53 1.44
N LEU A 109 9.13 3.35 2.36
CA LEU A 109 9.75 3.62 3.67
C LEU A 109 9.92 2.35 4.51
N ARG A 110 8.91 1.47 4.51
CA ARG A 110 8.97 0.17 5.20
C ARG A 110 10.07 -0.73 4.66
N VAL A 111 10.23 -0.77 3.33
CA VAL A 111 11.29 -1.56 2.69
C VAL A 111 12.67 -0.99 3.01
N GLU A 112 12.85 0.33 2.97
CA GLU A 112 14.13 0.95 3.36
C GLU A 112 14.48 0.61 4.81
N TYR A 113 13.54 0.76 5.73
CA TYR A 113 13.75 0.38 7.13
C TYR A 113 14.02 -1.13 7.31
N ALA A 114 13.35 -1.98 6.51
CA ALA A 114 13.64 -3.41 6.50
C ALA A 114 15.08 -3.70 6.04
N CYS A 115 15.59 -2.98 5.04
CA CYS A 115 16.96 -3.10 4.60
C CYS A 115 17.97 -2.78 5.72
N GLU A 116 17.70 -1.72 6.51
CA GLU A 116 18.51 -1.39 7.68
C GLU A 116 18.54 -2.54 8.69
N LEU A 117 17.36 -3.11 9.01
CA LEU A 117 17.25 -4.24 9.93
C LEU A 117 17.91 -5.51 9.39
N LEU A 118 17.79 -5.79 8.10
CA LEU A 118 18.42 -6.96 7.46
C LEU A 118 19.95 -6.92 7.55
N LEU A 119 20.53 -5.73 7.47
CA LEU A 119 21.99 -5.53 7.52
C LEU A 119 22.53 -5.37 8.94
N SER A 120 21.73 -4.88 9.88
CA SER A 120 22.17 -4.55 11.22
C SER A 120 21.81 -5.59 12.29
N THR A 121 20.96 -6.58 11.96
CA THR A 121 20.48 -7.58 12.92
C THR A 121 20.47 -8.99 12.34
N ASP A 122 20.54 -9.98 13.23
CA ASP A 122 20.35 -11.40 12.89
C ASP A 122 18.89 -11.86 13.01
N ASP A 123 17.94 -10.93 13.05
CA ASP A 123 16.52 -11.25 13.15
C ASP A 123 16.06 -12.13 11.98
N SER A 124 15.08 -12.99 12.24
CA SER A 124 14.43 -13.74 11.16
C SER A 124 13.77 -12.78 10.17
N ILE A 125 13.68 -13.18 8.89
CA ILE A 125 13.06 -12.37 7.84
C ILE A 125 11.61 -12.01 8.21
N ASP A 126 10.89 -12.94 8.84
CA ASP A 126 9.51 -12.69 9.30
C ASP A 126 9.45 -11.67 10.46
N SER A 127 10.45 -11.70 11.37
CA SER A 127 10.58 -10.68 12.41
C SER A 127 10.86 -9.30 11.80
N VAL A 128 11.76 -9.23 10.84
CA VAL A 128 12.05 -7.99 10.11
C VAL A 128 10.79 -7.44 9.43
N ALA A 129 10.01 -8.31 8.76
CA ALA A 129 8.76 -7.91 8.12
C ALA A 129 7.81 -7.23 9.11
N MET A 130 7.57 -7.86 10.26
CA MET A 130 6.66 -7.31 11.28
C MET A 130 7.19 -6.01 11.88
N ARG A 131 8.49 -5.94 12.20
CA ARG A 131 9.14 -4.75 12.76
C ARG A 131 9.18 -3.56 11.78
N SER A 132 9.16 -3.85 10.49
CA SER A 132 9.08 -2.84 9.44
C SER A 132 7.66 -2.35 9.13
N GLY A 133 6.66 -2.79 9.92
CA GLY A 133 5.29 -2.33 9.80
C GLY A 133 4.45 -3.08 8.76
N PHE A 134 4.93 -4.20 8.21
CA PHE A 134 4.10 -5.05 7.35
C PHE A 134 3.13 -5.90 8.18
N ASN A 135 1.92 -6.07 7.67
CA ASN A 135 0.85 -6.83 8.34
C ASN A 135 1.04 -8.35 8.19
N SER A 136 1.79 -8.78 7.17
CA SER A 136 2.12 -10.18 6.94
C SER A 136 3.44 -10.36 6.22
N PRO A 137 4.15 -11.47 6.47
CA PRO A 137 5.38 -11.82 5.73
C PRO A 137 5.15 -11.92 4.22
N SER A 138 4.02 -12.48 3.79
CA SER A 138 3.70 -12.63 2.36
C SER A 138 3.63 -11.28 1.63
N THR A 139 2.99 -10.27 2.24
CA THR A 139 2.95 -8.92 1.69
C THR A 139 4.36 -8.31 1.65
N PHE A 140 5.13 -8.49 2.72
CA PHE A 140 6.51 -8.02 2.78
C PHE A 140 7.37 -8.60 1.66
N TYR A 141 7.40 -9.92 1.48
CA TYR A 141 8.20 -10.56 0.42
C TYR A 141 7.86 -10.01 -0.97
N ARG A 142 6.56 -9.90 -1.28
CA ARG A 142 6.10 -9.38 -2.57
C ARG A 142 6.53 -7.94 -2.79
N VAL A 143 6.31 -7.06 -1.81
CA VAL A 143 6.64 -5.64 -1.92
C VAL A 143 8.15 -5.43 -1.94
N PHE A 144 8.90 -6.13 -1.09
CA PHE A 144 10.35 -6.05 -1.06
C PHE A 144 10.97 -6.43 -2.41
N GLN A 145 10.52 -7.54 -3.00
CA GLN A 145 10.99 -7.98 -4.32
C GLN A 145 10.61 -6.98 -5.41
N GLN A 146 9.42 -6.37 -5.33
CA GLN A 146 9.00 -5.34 -6.28
C GLN A 146 9.89 -4.08 -6.20
N VAL A 147 10.28 -3.65 -5.00
CA VAL A 147 11.06 -2.43 -4.76
C VAL A 147 12.56 -2.66 -4.99
N LYS A 148 13.12 -3.78 -4.49
CA LYS A 148 14.57 -4.05 -4.51
C LYS A 148 15.01 -5.00 -5.64
N GLY A 149 14.09 -5.63 -6.35
CA GLY A 149 14.41 -6.58 -7.43
C GLY A 149 14.95 -7.94 -6.97
N CYS A 150 15.09 -8.16 -5.66
CA CYS A 150 15.59 -9.41 -5.08
C CYS A 150 14.82 -9.78 -3.82
N THR A 151 14.99 -11.02 -3.35
CA THR A 151 14.37 -11.46 -2.09
C THR A 151 15.09 -10.85 -0.87
N PRO A 152 14.39 -10.68 0.28
CA PRO A 152 15.01 -10.20 1.51
C PRO A 152 16.21 -11.07 1.95
N ALA A 153 16.13 -12.39 1.75
CA ALA A 153 17.22 -13.30 2.08
C ALA A 153 18.45 -13.06 1.20
N ASN A 154 18.26 -12.88 -0.11
CA ASN A 154 19.35 -12.57 -1.03
C ASN A 154 19.96 -11.20 -0.72
N PHE A 155 19.14 -10.22 -0.37
CA PHE A 155 19.60 -8.88 0.02
C PHE A 155 20.50 -8.91 1.26
N ARG A 156 20.18 -9.76 2.25
CA ARG A 156 21.00 -9.95 3.46
C ARG A 156 22.34 -10.63 3.16
N ALA A 157 22.37 -11.53 2.17
CA ALA A 157 23.53 -12.34 1.86
C ALA A 157 24.57 -11.66 0.96
N GLY A 158 24.18 -10.60 0.27
CA GLY A 158 25.00 -9.92 -0.75
C GLY A 158 25.54 -8.64 -0.41
#